data_014ae279ad4d73cc6dffda42b883646c
#
_entry.id   014ae279ad4d73cc6dffda42b883646c
#
_cell.length_a   1.000
_cell.length_b   1.000
_cell.length_c   1.000
_cell.angle_alpha   90.00
_cell.angle_beta   90.00
_cell.angle_gamma   90.00
#
_symmetry.space_group_name_H-M   'P 1'
#
loop_
_entity.id
_entity.type
_entity.pdbx_description
1 polymer ?
#
loop_
_entity_poly.entity_id
_entity_poly.type
_entity_poly.pdbx_seq_one_letter_code
_entity_poly.pdbx_strand_id
1 'polypeptide(L)'
;MLTGEKRPLWQLFIGGFFCGLFVISVVSADDQPQWGQRHTRNMVSAETDLPETFDPASGKNIKWVVPLGTETYSTPIISGGKVLIGTNNGNPRDPRHKGDRGILLCLDEKDGSFCWQLVVPKVGGDPYLDWPHAGIVSSPTVEGDRVYVVSNRGEVVCLDLNGQTNGNDGPYRDEGRYMAPKDSEPMEVTKTDADIVWLFDIPAEVKTHQHDAAHSSILLHGQFLYINTSNGIDSNHRYVPAPDAPSIIVLDKTTGRLAAQDNERIGPRIFHNTWSSPALGDVNGLTLVFFGGGDGVCYAFEALRLAPSSGPVEKLRNIWRFDCDPNAPKENVHQYIRNRSESPSNIKSMPVFYKNRVYVTVGGDIWWGKNQAWLKCIDATPVSVFDRRHGGNITNSGEVWSYPLEQHSCSTPSIYNGLVFVADCKGLVHCVDADTGRPYWTHQTNREIWGSTLAADGKVYVGTRGGDFFVFAASRDKRVISSIELDSSTASTPVAANGVLYIATLKKLYAVKNSAK
;
A
#
# COMPACT_ATOMS: atom_id res chain seq x y z
N MET A 1 -93.45 -9.45 -17.54
CA MET A 1 -93.28 -10.77 -16.94
C MET A 1 -91.82 -10.96 -16.55
N LEU A 2 -91.60 -11.35 -15.31
CA LEU A 2 -90.34 -11.77 -14.67
C LEU A 2 -89.32 -10.67 -14.34
N THR A 3 -89.43 -10.07 -13.23
CA THR A 3 -88.93 -10.22 -11.85
C THR A 3 -87.43 -10.54 -11.81
N GLY A 4 -86.59 -9.53 -11.50
CA GLY A 4 -85.17 -9.65 -11.21
C GLY A 4 -84.88 -9.19 -9.79
N GLU A 5 -84.41 -10.11 -8.97
CA GLU A 5 -84.05 -9.88 -7.56
C GLU A 5 -82.66 -9.16 -7.47
N LYS A 6 -82.64 -8.17 -6.61
CA LYS A 6 -81.42 -7.51 -6.16
C LYS A 6 -80.80 -8.27 -4.99
N ARG A 7 -79.52 -8.63 -5.04
CA ARG A 7 -78.68 -9.05 -3.90
C ARG A 7 -77.77 -7.97 -3.46
N PRO A 8 -77.50 -7.73 -2.16
CA PRO A 8 -76.64 -6.64 -1.68
C PRO A 8 -75.19 -7.04 -1.68
N LEU A 9 -74.30 -6.07 -2.09
CA LEU A 9 -72.85 -6.16 -1.96
C LEU A 9 -72.45 -5.99 -0.48
N TRP A 10 -71.81 -7.01 0.07
CA TRP A 10 -71.03 -6.90 1.29
C TRP A 10 -69.58 -6.39 0.92
N GLN A 11 -69.18 -5.20 1.38
CA GLN A 11 -67.81 -4.73 1.33
C GLN A 11 -67.02 -5.40 2.47
N LEU A 12 -66.08 -6.28 2.12
CA LEU A 12 -65.05 -6.74 3.03
C LEU A 12 -63.90 -5.69 3.06
N PHE A 13 -63.76 -5.03 4.20
CA PHE A 13 -62.55 -4.27 4.52
C PHE A 13 -61.43 -5.26 4.90
N ILE A 14 -60.46 -5.46 4.02
CA ILE A 14 -59.20 -6.15 4.34
C ILE A 14 -58.23 -5.08 4.84
N GLY A 15 -58.07 -5.00 6.17
CA GLY A 15 -57.02 -4.22 6.80
C GLY A 15 -55.64 -4.85 6.54
N GLY A 16 -54.89 -4.31 5.61
CA GLY A 16 -53.51 -4.70 5.36
C GLY A 16 -52.61 -4.22 6.49
N PHE A 17 -52.14 -5.14 7.31
CA PHE A 17 -51.03 -4.89 8.23
C PHE A 17 -49.75 -4.81 7.41
N PHE A 18 -49.23 -3.61 7.18
CA PHE A 18 -47.89 -3.40 6.65
C PHE A 18 -46.88 -3.69 7.79
N CYS A 19 -46.40 -4.92 7.84
CA CYS A 19 -45.25 -5.27 8.66
C CYS A 19 -43.99 -4.70 7.94
N GLY A 20 -43.56 -3.53 8.37
CA GLY A 20 -42.28 -2.95 7.89
C GLY A 20 -41.15 -3.88 8.31
N LEU A 21 -40.59 -4.64 7.37
CA LEU A 21 -39.30 -5.30 7.55
C LEU A 21 -38.25 -4.21 7.68
N PHE A 22 -37.83 -3.90 8.89
CA PHE A 22 -36.56 -3.22 9.15
C PHE A 22 -35.46 -4.20 8.72
N VAL A 23 -34.92 -4.01 7.53
CA VAL A 23 -33.64 -4.60 7.14
C VAL A 23 -32.59 -3.91 7.98
N ILE A 24 -32.25 -4.51 9.12
CA ILE A 24 -31.02 -4.15 9.83
C ILE A 24 -29.89 -4.59 8.89
N SER A 25 -29.33 -3.65 8.15
CA SER A 25 -28.07 -3.85 7.47
C SER A 25 -27.02 -4.10 8.55
N VAL A 26 -26.74 -5.36 8.81
CA VAL A 26 -25.54 -5.73 9.56
C VAL A 26 -24.40 -5.25 8.70
N VAL A 27 -23.76 -4.14 9.07
CA VAL A 27 -22.46 -3.75 8.50
C VAL A 27 -21.54 -4.90 8.87
N SER A 28 -21.21 -5.72 7.90
CA SER A 28 -20.20 -6.76 8.05
C SER A 28 -18.89 -6.04 8.34
N ALA A 29 -18.28 -6.33 9.46
CA ALA A 29 -16.92 -5.95 9.72
C ALA A 29 -16.04 -6.64 8.66
N ASP A 30 -15.23 -5.88 7.94
CA ASP A 30 -14.48 -6.39 6.80
C ASP A 30 -12.97 -6.41 7.10
N ASP A 31 -12.32 -7.51 6.72
CA ASP A 31 -10.87 -7.62 6.68
C ASP A 31 -10.25 -6.52 5.80
N GLN A 32 -9.02 -6.14 6.13
CA GLN A 32 -8.18 -5.27 5.30
C GLN A 32 -6.96 -6.07 4.80
N PRO A 33 -7.15 -6.92 3.75
CA PRO A 33 -6.15 -7.90 3.33
C PRO A 33 -5.03 -7.32 2.48
N GLN A 34 -5.01 -6.02 2.27
CA GLN A 34 -4.04 -5.30 1.44
C GLN A 34 -3.89 -3.86 1.95
N TRP A 35 -2.74 -3.23 1.71
CA TRP A 35 -2.52 -1.81 2.02
C TRP A 35 -3.40 -0.92 1.11
N GLY A 36 -4.33 -0.17 1.70
CA GLY A 36 -5.41 0.55 1.03
C GLY A 36 -6.52 -0.38 0.53
N GLN A 37 -7.59 0.19 0.00
CA GLN A 37 -8.67 -0.60 -0.58
C GLN A 37 -8.16 -1.56 -1.64
N ARG A 38 -8.73 -2.75 -1.66
CA ARG A 38 -8.43 -3.75 -2.69
C ARG A 38 -8.56 -3.13 -4.08
N HIS A 39 -7.55 -3.34 -4.92
CA HIS A 39 -7.37 -2.82 -6.26
C HIS A 39 -7.10 -1.32 -6.32
N THR A 40 -7.97 -0.47 -5.81
CA THR A 40 -7.92 0.99 -6.02
C THR A 40 -6.84 1.70 -5.22
N ARG A 41 -6.31 1.08 -4.17
CA ARG A 41 -5.36 1.67 -3.20
C ARG A 41 -5.88 2.90 -2.47
N ASN A 42 -7.17 3.20 -2.57
CA ASN A 42 -7.74 4.32 -1.81
C ASN A 42 -7.61 4.05 -0.30
N MET A 43 -7.08 5.02 0.44
CA MET A 43 -6.83 4.88 1.88
C MET A 43 -8.11 5.19 2.68
N VAL A 44 -9.14 4.38 2.46
CA VAL A 44 -10.44 4.51 3.12
C VAL A 44 -10.91 3.16 3.66
N SER A 45 -11.75 3.20 4.69
CA SER A 45 -12.45 2.02 5.22
C SER A 45 -13.93 2.32 5.40
N ALA A 46 -14.77 1.29 5.24
CA ALA A 46 -16.20 1.35 5.52
C ALA A 46 -16.53 1.14 7.00
N GLU A 47 -15.55 0.85 7.84
CA GLU A 47 -15.72 0.66 9.28
C GLU A 47 -16.37 1.86 9.96
N THR A 48 -17.19 1.60 10.95
CA THR A 48 -17.92 2.59 11.74
C THR A 48 -17.64 2.42 13.23
N ASP A 49 -18.07 3.38 14.06
CA ASP A 49 -17.83 3.41 15.51
C ASP A 49 -16.33 3.38 15.87
N LEU A 50 -15.50 3.97 15.03
CA LEU A 50 -14.07 4.07 15.26
C LEU A 50 -13.76 5.15 16.32
N PRO A 51 -12.72 4.94 17.16
CA PRO A 51 -12.36 5.86 18.23
C PRO A 51 -12.00 7.26 17.72
N GLU A 52 -12.55 8.29 18.38
CA GLU A 52 -12.15 9.69 18.21
C GLU A 52 -10.93 10.03 19.04
N THR A 53 -10.71 9.29 20.11
CA THR A 53 -9.55 9.45 21.00
C THR A 53 -9.25 8.12 21.71
N PHE A 54 -8.01 7.96 22.12
CA PHE A 54 -7.54 6.86 22.94
C PHE A 54 -6.37 7.35 23.79
N ASP A 55 -6.01 6.62 24.83
CA ASP A 55 -4.90 7.02 25.70
C ASP A 55 -3.98 5.81 25.97
N PRO A 56 -2.78 5.81 25.37
CA PRO A 56 -1.80 4.75 25.61
C PRO A 56 -1.36 4.58 27.07
N ALA A 57 -1.40 5.67 27.86
CA ALA A 57 -0.94 5.66 29.26
C ALA A 57 -1.98 5.04 30.20
N SER A 58 -3.25 5.41 30.06
CA SER A 58 -4.34 4.87 30.89
C SER A 58 -4.97 3.60 30.34
N GLY A 59 -4.69 3.23 29.08
CA GLY A 59 -5.33 2.12 28.38
C GLY A 59 -6.74 2.41 27.89
N LYS A 60 -7.22 3.66 27.95
CA LYS A 60 -8.54 4.04 27.45
C LYS A 60 -8.65 3.76 25.95
N ASN A 61 -9.69 3.01 25.55
CA ASN A 61 -9.96 2.60 24.17
C ASN A 61 -8.82 1.77 23.54
N ILE A 62 -7.95 1.17 24.33
CA ILE A 62 -6.93 0.22 23.88
C ILE A 62 -7.50 -1.20 24.01
N LYS A 63 -7.58 -1.94 22.90
CA LYS A 63 -7.93 -3.36 22.88
C LYS A 63 -6.74 -4.20 23.31
N TRP A 64 -5.57 -3.94 22.71
CA TRP A 64 -4.28 -4.53 23.07
C TRP A 64 -3.12 -3.72 22.45
N VAL A 65 -1.92 -3.92 22.98
CA VAL A 65 -0.67 -3.34 22.46
C VAL A 65 0.38 -4.44 22.41
N VAL A 66 1.07 -4.55 21.27
CA VAL A 66 2.13 -5.54 21.07
C VAL A 66 3.44 -4.82 20.73
N PRO A 67 4.56 -5.13 21.39
CA PRO A 67 5.86 -4.63 20.99
C PRO A 67 6.24 -5.24 19.63
N LEU A 68 6.78 -4.43 18.74
CA LEU A 68 7.37 -4.83 17.45
C LEU A 68 8.90 -4.93 17.57
N GLY A 69 9.63 -4.69 16.49
CA GLY A 69 11.07 -4.48 16.54
C GLY A 69 11.46 -3.10 17.07
N THR A 70 12.55 -2.55 16.57
CA THR A 70 12.97 -1.16 16.86
C THR A 70 12.61 -0.20 15.75
N GLU A 71 12.40 -0.71 14.53
CA GLU A 71 11.96 0.05 13.37
C GLU A 71 10.89 -0.73 12.59
N THR A 72 9.80 -0.05 12.27
CA THR A 72 8.63 -0.59 11.56
C THR A 72 8.13 0.45 10.57
N TYR A 73 8.17 0.13 9.28
CA TYR A 73 7.70 0.97 8.18
C TYR A 73 6.49 0.34 7.47
N SER A 74 6.31 -0.96 7.61
CA SER A 74 5.19 -1.72 7.04
C SER A 74 3.86 -1.29 7.65
N THR A 75 2.81 -1.27 6.83
CA THR A 75 1.43 -1.08 7.28
C THR A 75 0.83 -2.43 7.69
N PRO A 76 0.14 -2.54 8.84
CA PRO A 76 -0.48 -3.78 9.26
C PRO A 76 -1.59 -4.21 8.29
N ILE A 77 -1.71 -5.52 8.08
CA ILE A 77 -2.75 -6.15 7.25
C ILE A 77 -3.55 -7.10 8.13
N ILE A 78 -4.86 -7.01 7.99
CA ILE A 78 -5.81 -7.81 8.80
C ILE A 78 -6.56 -8.75 7.86
N SER A 79 -6.45 -10.05 8.09
CA SER A 79 -7.18 -11.05 7.31
C SER A 79 -7.25 -12.40 8.03
N GLY A 80 -8.42 -13.05 7.96
CA GLY A 80 -8.64 -14.38 8.49
C GLY A 80 -8.39 -14.49 10.00
N GLY A 81 -8.68 -13.44 10.77
CA GLY A 81 -8.43 -13.38 12.22
C GLY A 81 -6.94 -13.22 12.57
N LYS A 82 -6.10 -12.80 11.63
CA LYS A 82 -4.67 -12.55 11.81
C LYS A 82 -4.33 -11.10 11.51
N VAL A 83 -3.28 -10.61 12.18
CA VAL A 83 -2.64 -9.33 11.89
C VAL A 83 -1.21 -9.61 11.45
N LEU A 84 -0.88 -9.18 10.24
CA LEU A 84 0.43 -9.36 9.62
C LEU A 84 1.15 -8.01 9.53
N ILE A 85 2.40 -7.94 9.96
CA ILE A 85 3.19 -6.69 9.90
C ILE A 85 4.69 -6.97 9.77
N GLY A 86 5.32 -6.28 8.82
CA GLY A 86 6.78 -6.30 8.66
C GLY A 86 7.48 -5.41 9.68
N THR A 87 8.62 -5.85 10.19
CA THR A 87 9.47 -5.12 11.14
C THR A 87 10.90 -5.66 11.11
N ASN A 88 11.77 -5.23 12.02
CA ASN A 88 13.10 -5.78 12.21
C ASN A 88 13.18 -6.70 13.46
N ASN A 89 14.33 -7.35 13.63
CA ASN A 89 14.62 -8.24 14.76
C ASN A 89 15.14 -7.50 16.01
N GLY A 90 14.81 -6.20 16.17
CA GLY A 90 15.27 -5.43 17.34
C GLY A 90 14.65 -5.85 18.68
N ASN A 91 13.57 -6.66 18.64
CA ASN A 91 12.92 -7.30 19.78
C ASN A 91 12.59 -8.75 19.41
N PRO A 92 13.56 -9.68 19.46
CA PRO A 92 13.42 -11.04 18.95
C PRO A 92 12.33 -11.82 19.68
N ARG A 93 11.44 -12.49 18.92
CA ARG A 93 10.48 -13.48 19.45
C ARG A 93 11.14 -14.84 19.69
N ASP A 94 12.18 -15.11 18.94
CA ASP A 94 12.99 -16.31 19.07
C ASP A 94 14.46 -15.94 19.31
N PRO A 95 15.05 -16.31 20.44
CA PRO A 95 16.42 -15.95 20.80
C PRO A 95 17.48 -16.61 19.92
N ARG A 96 17.11 -17.60 19.12
CA ARG A 96 18.02 -18.24 18.14
C ARG A 96 18.41 -17.26 17.03
N HIS A 97 17.51 -16.32 16.66
CA HIS A 97 17.75 -15.31 15.63
C HIS A 97 18.44 -14.09 16.23
N LYS A 98 19.73 -13.96 15.99
CA LYS A 98 20.57 -12.87 16.52
C LYS A 98 20.85 -11.81 15.46
N GLY A 99 21.01 -10.56 15.92
CA GLY A 99 21.38 -9.41 15.10
C GLY A 99 20.25 -8.90 14.21
N ASP A 100 20.61 -8.06 13.26
CA ASP A 100 19.65 -7.43 12.35
C ASP A 100 19.08 -8.46 11.35
N ARG A 101 17.75 -8.51 11.26
CA ARG A 101 16.96 -9.39 10.38
C ARG A 101 15.72 -8.67 9.91
N GLY A 102 15.22 -9.02 8.73
CA GLY A 102 13.85 -8.74 8.35
C GLY A 102 12.90 -9.72 9.02
N ILE A 103 11.80 -9.22 9.54
CA ILE A 103 10.75 -10.02 10.21
C ILE A 103 9.40 -9.68 9.61
N LEU A 104 8.62 -10.68 9.23
CA LEU A 104 7.18 -10.57 9.11
C LEU A 104 6.55 -11.27 10.31
N LEU A 105 5.83 -10.53 11.15
CA LEU A 105 5.08 -11.07 12.29
C LEU A 105 3.66 -11.41 11.86
N CYS A 106 3.16 -12.55 12.34
CA CYS A 106 1.76 -12.91 12.35
C CYS A 106 1.28 -12.97 13.80
N LEU A 107 0.23 -12.21 14.10
CA LEU A 107 -0.38 -12.09 15.42
C LEU A 107 -1.85 -12.53 15.33
N ASP A 108 -2.41 -13.01 16.43
CA ASP A 108 -3.85 -13.25 16.55
C ASP A 108 -4.59 -11.90 16.67
N GLU A 109 -5.61 -11.69 15.86
CA GLU A 109 -6.35 -10.42 15.83
C GLU A 109 -7.11 -10.16 17.13
N LYS A 110 -7.52 -11.21 17.83
CA LYS A 110 -8.35 -11.10 19.03
C LYS A 110 -7.62 -10.38 20.18
N ASP A 111 -6.36 -10.77 20.42
CA ASP A 111 -5.60 -10.37 21.60
C ASP A 111 -4.15 -9.95 21.35
N GLY A 112 -3.69 -10.00 20.08
CA GLY A 112 -2.33 -9.66 19.69
C GLY A 112 -1.29 -10.73 20.02
N SER A 113 -1.70 -11.94 20.42
CA SER A 113 -0.78 -13.02 20.74
C SER A 113 0.03 -13.44 19.50
N PHE A 114 1.29 -13.80 19.73
CA PHE A 114 2.21 -14.21 18.67
C PHE A 114 1.82 -15.59 18.10
N CYS A 115 1.65 -15.67 16.78
CA CYS A 115 1.37 -16.91 16.06
C CYS A 115 2.63 -17.50 15.44
N TRP A 116 3.21 -16.78 14.48
CA TRP A 116 4.42 -17.19 13.78
C TRP A 116 5.17 -15.99 13.20
N GLN A 117 6.38 -16.21 12.72
CA GLN A 117 7.19 -15.21 12.03
C GLN A 117 7.95 -15.80 10.85
N LEU A 118 8.11 -14.98 9.79
CA LEU A 118 9.14 -15.18 8.77
C LEU A 118 10.39 -14.41 9.21
N VAL A 119 11.55 -15.06 9.20
CA VAL A 119 12.83 -14.44 9.54
C VAL A 119 13.74 -14.45 8.32
N VAL A 120 14.20 -13.26 7.92
CA VAL A 120 15.00 -13.08 6.70
C VAL A 120 16.35 -12.45 7.06
N PRO A 121 17.47 -13.14 6.83
CA PRO A 121 18.80 -12.55 7.00
C PRO A 121 18.99 -11.32 6.12
N LYS A 122 19.79 -10.37 6.59
CA LYS A 122 20.15 -9.17 5.83
C LYS A 122 20.99 -9.51 4.59
N VAL A 123 20.84 -8.69 3.55
CA VAL A 123 21.78 -8.66 2.42
C VAL A 123 23.10 -8.09 2.93
N GLY A 124 24.18 -8.86 2.81
CA GLY A 124 25.50 -8.40 3.22
C GLY A 124 26.13 -7.43 2.22
N GLY A 125 27.17 -6.69 2.66
CA GLY A 125 27.96 -5.83 1.81
C GLY A 125 27.48 -4.39 1.81
N ASP A 126 26.83 -3.94 0.74
CA ASP A 126 26.35 -2.56 0.59
C ASP A 126 25.08 -2.30 1.42
N PRO A 127 25.09 -1.35 2.39
CA PRO A 127 23.93 -1.04 3.22
C PRO A 127 22.75 -0.47 2.43
N TYR A 128 22.95 0.09 1.25
CA TYR A 128 21.86 0.60 0.41
C TYR A 128 21.06 -0.51 -0.29
N LEU A 129 21.57 -1.73 -0.37
CA LEU A 129 20.79 -2.87 -0.86
C LEU A 129 19.71 -3.32 0.14
N ASP A 130 20.00 -3.16 1.43
CA ASP A 130 19.08 -3.57 2.50
C ASP A 130 19.38 -2.71 3.74
N TRP A 131 18.71 -1.57 3.84
CA TRP A 131 19.02 -0.54 4.83
C TRP A 131 19.10 -1.11 6.25
N PRO A 132 20.16 -0.78 7.00
CA PRO A 132 20.34 -1.27 8.37
C PRO A 132 19.13 -1.00 9.26
N HIS A 133 18.71 -2.00 9.99
CA HIS A 133 17.56 -1.98 10.91
C HIS A 133 16.18 -1.75 10.28
N ALA A 134 16.04 -1.52 8.98
CA ALA A 134 14.73 -1.30 8.37
C ALA A 134 13.83 -2.56 8.41
N GLY A 135 14.41 -3.75 8.31
CA GLY A 135 13.66 -5.00 8.30
C GLY A 135 12.81 -5.20 7.04
N ILE A 136 11.68 -5.90 7.17
CA ILE A 136 10.70 -6.01 6.09
C ILE A 136 9.81 -4.76 6.11
N VAL A 137 9.97 -3.90 5.11
CA VAL A 137 9.22 -2.65 4.98
C VAL A 137 7.97 -2.79 4.12
N SER A 138 7.89 -3.81 3.28
CA SER A 138 6.74 -4.10 2.43
C SER A 138 5.55 -4.56 3.26
N SER A 139 4.36 -4.05 2.94
CA SER A 139 3.12 -4.52 3.54
C SER A 139 2.63 -5.74 2.77
N PRO A 140 2.28 -6.86 3.44
CA PRO A 140 1.81 -8.07 2.77
C PRO A 140 0.46 -7.87 2.09
N THR A 141 0.09 -8.82 1.23
CA THR A 141 -1.24 -8.96 0.64
C THR A 141 -1.72 -10.37 0.88
N VAL A 142 -2.98 -10.53 1.28
CA VAL A 142 -3.58 -11.83 1.63
C VAL A 142 -4.73 -12.16 0.71
N GLU A 143 -4.82 -13.42 0.27
CA GLU A 143 -5.98 -13.99 -0.40
C GLU A 143 -6.21 -15.41 0.10
N GLY A 144 -7.35 -15.65 0.75
CA GLY A 144 -7.64 -16.94 1.37
C GLY A 144 -6.60 -17.29 2.43
N ASP A 145 -5.93 -18.41 2.26
CA ASP A 145 -4.88 -18.92 3.12
C ASP A 145 -3.45 -18.57 2.63
N ARG A 146 -3.31 -17.70 1.65
CA ARG A 146 -2.01 -17.32 1.08
C ARG A 146 -1.65 -15.88 1.41
N VAL A 147 -0.42 -15.69 1.86
CA VAL A 147 0.20 -14.40 2.18
C VAL A 147 1.33 -14.14 1.18
N TYR A 148 1.29 -13.00 0.52
CA TYR A 148 2.32 -12.57 -0.44
C TYR A 148 3.03 -11.34 0.11
N VAL A 149 4.35 -11.39 0.20
CA VAL A 149 5.17 -10.28 0.71
C VAL A 149 6.49 -10.16 -0.06
N VAL A 150 7.02 -8.96 -0.17
CA VAL A 150 8.40 -8.75 -0.65
C VAL A 150 9.31 -8.67 0.57
N SER A 151 10.30 -9.55 0.65
CA SER A 151 11.28 -9.59 1.73
C SER A 151 12.28 -8.42 1.62
N ASN A 152 13.04 -8.16 2.69
CA ASN A 152 14.14 -7.18 2.65
C ASN A 152 15.24 -7.54 1.64
N ARG A 153 15.31 -8.78 1.20
CA ARG A 153 16.26 -9.23 0.16
C ARG A 153 15.74 -9.03 -1.27
N GLY A 154 14.52 -8.48 -1.42
CA GLY A 154 13.88 -8.29 -2.73
C GLY A 154 13.27 -9.58 -3.28
N GLU A 155 12.93 -10.54 -2.44
CA GLU A 155 12.26 -11.77 -2.84
C GLU A 155 10.76 -11.65 -2.67
N VAL A 156 9.99 -12.10 -3.64
CA VAL A 156 8.55 -12.33 -3.46
C VAL A 156 8.37 -13.68 -2.79
N VAL A 157 7.79 -13.68 -1.61
CA VAL A 157 7.57 -14.89 -0.81
C VAL A 157 6.07 -15.13 -0.69
N CYS A 158 5.62 -16.32 -1.06
CA CYS A 158 4.27 -16.81 -0.80
C CYS A 158 4.31 -17.71 0.43
N LEU A 159 3.49 -17.38 1.43
CA LEU A 159 3.42 -18.09 2.70
C LEU A 159 2.02 -18.67 2.92
N ASP A 160 1.94 -19.74 3.73
CA ASP A 160 0.68 -20.17 4.32
C ASP A 160 0.30 -19.25 5.51
N LEU A 161 -0.96 -18.82 5.58
CA LEU A 161 -1.46 -17.92 6.64
C LEU A 161 -1.37 -18.54 8.04
N ASN A 162 -1.36 -19.87 8.14
CA ASN A 162 -1.28 -20.59 9.40
C ASN A 162 0.17 -20.91 9.81
N GLY A 163 1.16 -20.60 8.96
CA GLY A 163 2.56 -20.98 9.18
C GLY A 163 2.71 -22.50 9.31
N GLN A 164 3.67 -22.97 10.09
CA GLN A 164 3.95 -24.41 10.26
C GLN A 164 2.94 -25.16 11.16
N THR A 165 1.82 -24.53 11.57
CA THR A 165 0.87 -25.17 12.51
C THR A 165 0.03 -26.29 11.87
N ASN A 166 -0.23 -26.22 10.57
CA ASN A 166 -0.98 -27.19 9.77
C ASN A 166 -0.07 -28.14 8.95
N GLY A 167 1.24 -27.97 9.04
CA GLY A 167 2.26 -28.73 8.29
C GLY A 167 3.13 -27.80 7.46
N ASN A 168 3.96 -28.37 6.61
CA ASN A 168 4.74 -27.64 5.64
C ASN A 168 4.12 -27.85 4.26
N ASP A 169 3.47 -26.84 3.71
CA ASP A 169 2.74 -26.86 2.45
C ASP A 169 3.63 -26.47 1.25
N GLY A 170 3.12 -26.65 0.04
CA GLY A 170 3.80 -26.22 -1.18
C GLY A 170 5.06 -27.01 -1.56
N PRO A 171 5.76 -26.62 -2.62
CA PRO A 171 6.98 -27.28 -3.09
C PRO A 171 8.25 -26.85 -2.34
N TYR A 172 8.27 -25.71 -1.65
CA TYR A 172 9.42 -25.25 -0.88
C TYR A 172 9.57 -26.09 0.39
N ARG A 173 10.80 -26.45 0.79
CA ARG A 173 11.07 -27.34 1.94
C ARG A 173 12.34 -26.96 2.71
N ASP A 174 12.90 -25.80 2.46
CA ASP A 174 14.21 -25.42 3.00
C ASP A 174 14.16 -24.15 3.87
N GLU A 175 13.06 -23.97 4.63
CA GLU A 175 12.84 -22.82 5.52
C GLU A 175 13.98 -22.68 6.54
N GLY A 176 14.49 -23.81 7.05
CA GLY A 176 15.62 -23.80 7.97
C GLY A 176 16.88 -23.19 7.36
N ARG A 177 17.14 -23.48 6.10
CA ARG A 177 18.24 -22.84 5.34
C ARG A 177 17.96 -21.38 5.03
N TYR A 178 16.71 -21.06 4.67
CA TYR A 178 16.28 -19.70 4.36
C TYR A 178 16.49 -18.72 5.52
N MET A 179 16.14 -19.15 6.74
CA MET A 179 16.26 -18.36 7.97
C MET A 179 17.71 -18.29 8.50
N ALA A 180 18.56 -19.26 8.13
CA ALA A 180 19.93 -19.33 8.64
C ALA A 180 20.80 -18.22 8.04
N PRO A 181 21.76 -17.66 8.80
CA PRO A 181 22.79 -16.81 8.24
C PRO A 181 23.54 -17.53 7.12
N LYS A 182 24.09 -16.74 6.18
CA LYS A 182 24.96 -17.28 5.14
C LYS A 182 26.10 -18.11 5.78
N ASP A 183 26.42 -19.24 5.17
CA ASP A 183 27.49 -20.14 5.60
C ASP A 183 27.32 -20.79 7.00
N SER A 184 26.12 -20.72 7.59
CA SER A 184 25.75 -21.41 8.82
C SER A 184 25.00 -22.72 8.51
N GLU A 185 24.85 -23.61 9.50
CA GLU A 185 23.98 -24.77 9.38
C GLU A 185 22.50 -24.33 9.29
N PRO A 186 21.64 -25.10 8.59
CA PRO A 186 20.19 -24.87 8.59
C PRO A 186 19.63 -24.87 10.02
N MET A 187 18.67 -23.98 10.27
CA MET A 187 17.99 -23.92 11.57
C MET A 187 16.87 -24.98 11.63
N GLU A 188 16.59 -25.47 12.83
CA GLU A 188 15.42 -26.30 13.07
C GLU A 188 14.15 -25.47 12.86
N VAL A 189 13.21 -25.96 12.05
CA VAL A 189 11.90 -25.34 11.81
C VAL A 189 10.94 -25.74 12.92
N THR A 190 10.23 -24.78 13.46
CA THR A 190 9.28 -24.96 14.55
C THR A 190 7.87 -24.50 14.13
N LYS A 191 6.86 -24.78 14.96
CA LYS A 191 5.47 -24.36 14.71
C LYS A 191 5.27 -22.83 14.70
N THR A 192 6.23 -22.08 15.22
CA THR A 192 6.19 -20.61 15.24
C THR A 192 6.97 -19.98 14.10
N ASP A 193 7.44 -20.76 13.15
CA ASP A 193 8.07 -20.29 11.93
C ASP A 193 7.04 -20.22 10.79
N ALA A 194 7.30 -19.37 9.81
CA ALA A 194 6.49 -19.27 8.61
C ALA A 194 6.65 -20.54 7.75
N ASP A 195 5.60 -20.91 7.03
CA ASP A 195 5.60 -21.91 5.99
C ASP A 195 5.71 -21.24 4.62
N ILE A 196 6.80 -21.47 3.90
CA ILE A 196 7.06 -20.90 2.57
C ILE A 196 6.51 -21.86 1.50
N VAL A 197 5.50 -21.41 0.78
CA VAL A 197 4.92 -22.18 -0.33
C VAL A 197 5.81 -22.12 -1.57
N TRP A 198 6.24 -20.93 -1.95
CA TRP A 198 7.20 -20.68 -3.02
C TRP A 198 7.90 -19.32 -2.84
N LEU A 199 8.99 -19.13 -3.59
CA LEU A 199 9.84 -17.95 -3.55
C LEU A 199 10.29 -17.56 -4.96
N PHE A 200 10.34 -16.23 -5.25
CA PHE A 200 10.90 -15.66 -6.47
C PHE A 200 11.89 -14.55 -6.12
N ASP A 201 13.15 -14.75 -6.47
CA ASP A 201 14.24 -13.79 -6.22
C ASP A 201 14.28 -12.74 -7.34
N ILE A 202 13.74 -11.53 -7.08
CA ILE A 202 13.68 -10.46 -8.08
C ILE A 202 15.08 -10.04 -8.56
N PRO A 203 16.05 -9.72 -7.67
CA PRO A 203 17.42 -9.40 -8.10
C PRO A 203 18.08 -10.47 -8.96
N ALA A 204 17.94 -11.74 -8.59
CA ALA A 204 18.57 -12.83 -9.32
C ALA A 204 17.91 -13.09 -10.69
N GLU A 205 16.57 -13.07 -10.75
CA GLU A 205 15.80 -13.48 -11.92
C GLU A 205 15.67 -12.37 -12.99
N VAL A 206 15.43 -11.12 -12.56
CA VAL A 206 15.23 -10.00 -13.49
C VAL A 206 16.34 -8.95 -13.45
N LYS A 207 17.44 -9.25 -12.72
CA LYS A 207 18.68 -8.45 -12.69
C LYS A 207 18.48 -7.02 -12.20
N THR A 208 17.63 -6.80 -11.23
CA THR A 208 17.43 -5.49 -10.62
C THR A 208 18.50 -5.17 -9.58
N HIS A 209 18.62 -3.88 -9.27
CA HIS A 209 19.44 -3.37 -8.18
C HIS A 209 18.56 -2.55 -7.25
N GLN A 210 18.14 -3.14 -6.12
CA GLN A 210 17.32 -2.41 -5.14
C GLN A 210 18.13 -1.32 -4.43
N HIS A 211 17.45 -0.26 -4.01
CA HIS A 211 18.08 0.84 -3.29
C HIS A 211 17.26 1.25 -2.06
N ASP A 212 17.93 1.42 -0.92
CA ASP A 212 17.43 1.65 0.44
C ASP A 212 16.73 0.44 1.04
N ALA A 213 15.70 -0.06 0.40
CA ALA A 213 14.96 -1.27 0.79
C ALA A 213 14.10 -1.75 -0.37
N ALA A 214 13.80 -3.04 -0.40
CA ALA A 214 12.75 -3.57 -1.26
C ALA A 214 11.39 -3.11 -0.73
N HIS A 215 10.67 -2.30 -1.50
CA HIS A 215 9.47 -1.60 -1.06
C HIS A 215 8.32 -1.77 -2.05
N SER A 216 7.54 -2.84 -1.89
CA SER A 216 6.36 -3.08 -2.72
C SER A 216 5.25 -3.74 -1.92
N SER A 217 4.06 -3.13 -1.90
CA SER A 217 2.84 -3.84 -1.54
C SER A 217 2.27 -4.47 -2.80
N ILE A 218 2.17 -5.79 -2.84
CA ILE A 218 1.79 -6.55 -4.01
C ILE A 218 0.33 -6.28 -4.37
N LEU A 219 0.06 -5.95 -5.64
CA LEU A 219 -1.30 -5.87 -6.16
C LEU A 219 -1.69 -7.26 -6.70
N LEU A 220 -2.76 -7.83 -6.15
CA LEU A 220 -3.30 -9.09 -6.60
C LEU A 220 -4.55 -8.85 -7.46
N HIS A 221 -4.58 -9.41 -8.67
CA HIS A 221 -5.74 -9.40 -9.55
C HIS A 221 -5.85 -10.69 -10.34
N GLY A 222 -6.97 -11.40 -10.18
CA GLY A 222 -7.20 -12.69 -10.83
C GLY A 222 -6.12 -13.71 -10.46
N GLN A 223 -5.39 -14.19 -11.44
CA GLN A 223 -4.29 -15.17 -11.28
C GLN A 223 -2.92 -14.50 -11.07
N PHE A 224 -2.85 -13.16 -11.00
CA PHE A 224 -1.60 -12.43 -11.13
C PHE A 224 -1.28 -11.57 -9.93
N LEU A 225 0.03 -11.48 -9.64
CA LEU A 225 0.65 -10.57 -8.70
C LEU A 225 1.44 -9.51 -9.50
N TYR A 226 1.13 -8.24 -9.31
CA TYR A 226 1.87 -7.11 -9.89
C TYR A 226 2.78 -6.50 -8.83
N ILE A 227 4.07 -6.41 -9.12
CA ILE A 227 5.10 -6.10 -8.14
C ILE A 227 6.04 -5.03 -8.71
N ASN A 228 6.27 -3.97 -7.93
CA ASN A 228 7.38 -3.06 -8.12
C ASN A 228 8.69 -3.76 -7.76
N THR A 229 9.70 -3.63 -8.59
CA THR A 229 10.99 -4.33 -8.42
C THR A 229 11.97 -3.61 -7.50
N SER A 230 11.63 -2.41 -7.02
CA SER A 230 12.50 -1.54 -6.20
C SER A 230 13.83 -1.18 -6.86
N ASN A 231 13.92 -1.29 -8.20
CA ASN A 231 15.12 -0.90 -8.94
C ASN A 231 15.48 0.57 -8.66
N GLY A 232 16.75 0.85 -8.46
CA GLY A 232 17.22 2.17 -8.06
C GLY A 232 18.69 2.45 -8.41
N ILE A 233 19.19 3.51 -7.80
CA ILE A 233 20.52 4.05 -8.01
C ILE A 233 21.59 3.25 -7.23
N ASP A 234 22.87 3.40 -7.60
CA ASP A 234 24.00 2.86 -6.84
C ASP A 234 24.19 3.59 -5.49
N SER A 235 24.97 3.00 -4.59
CA SER A 235 25.25 3.57 -3.26
C SER A 235 25.98 4.92 -3.28
N ASN A 236 26.64 5.27 -4.38
CA ASN A 236 27.29 6.58 -4.56
C ASN A 236 26.35 7.63 -5.18
N HIS A 237 25.11 7.28 -5.52
CA HIS A 237 24.10 8.13 -6.15
C HIS A 237 24.56 8.73 -7.48
N ARG A 238 25.20 7.93 -8.34
CA ARG A 238 25.77 8.39 -9.61
C ARG A 238 25.11 7.81 -10.85
N TYR A 239 24.59 6.59 -10.78
CA TYR A 239 23.96 5.90 -11.91
C TYR A 239 23.07 4.76 -11.42
N VAL A 240 22.21 4.27 -12.29
CA VAL A 240 21.41 3.07 -12.03
C VAL A 240 22.20 1.85 -12.51
N PRO A 241 22.61 0.92 -11.63
CA PRO A 241 23.40 -0.26 -11.99
C PRO A 241 22.68 -1.20 -12.97
N ALA A 242 21.35 -1.24 -12.90
CA ALA A 242 20.49 -2.09 -13.72
C ALA A 242 19.52 -1.24 -14.59
N PRO A 243 20.03 -0.45 -15.57
CA PRO A 243 19.21 0.49 -16.32
C PRO A 243 18.19 -0.17 -17.26
N ASP A 244 18.44 -1.40 -17.69
CA ASP A 244 17.56 -2.16 -18.59
C ASP A 244 16.62 -3.13 -17.84
N ALA A 245 16.74 -3.23 -16.51
CA ALA A 245 15.88 -4.06 -15.69
C ALA A 245 14.45 -3.49 -15.63
N PRO A 246 13.42 -4.35 -15.57
CA PRO A 246 12.04 -3.90 -15.46
C PRO A 246 11.79 -3.21 -14.11
N SER A 247 10.90 -2.22 -14.08
CA SER A 247 10.47 -1.55 -12.85
C SER A 247 9.20 -2.17 -12.27
N ILE A 248 8.40 -2.85 -13.09
CA ILE A 248 7.22 -3.62 -12.66
C ILE A 248 7.23 -5.00 -13.33
N ILE A 249 6.97 -6.05 -12.54
CA ILE A 249 6.86 -7.43 -12.99
C ILE A 249 5.52 -8.01 -12.59
N VAL A 250 5.14 -9.12 -13.25
CA VAL A 250 3.92 -9.86 -12.96
C VAL A 250 4.27 -11.33 -12.76
N LEU A 251 3.86 -11.89 -11.61
CA LEU A 251 4.02 -13.31 -11.33
C LEU A 251 2.66 -14.02 -11.37
N ASP A 252 2.67 -15.28 -11.74
CA ASP A 252 1.56 -16.20 -11.48
C ASP A 252 1.50 -16.51 -9.97
N LYS A 253 0.36 -16.22 -9.34
CA LYS A 253 0.22 -16.31 -7.87
C LYS A 253 0.33 -17.74 -7.32
N THR A 254 0.02 -18.74 -8.15
CA THR A 254 0.04 -20.16 -7.73
C THR A 254 1.44 -20.75 -7.77
N THR A 255 2.21 -20.37 -8.79
CA THR A 255 3.51 -20.99 -9.08
C THR A 255 4.71 -20.12 -8.75
N GLY A 256 4.50 -18.81 -8.56
CA GLY A 256 5.58 -17.83 -8.43
C GLY A 256 6.34 -17.56 -9.74
N ARG A 257 5.91 -18.09 -10.89
CA ARG A 257 6.61 -17.93 -12.17
C ARG A 257 6.40 -16.53 -12.73
N LEU A 258 7.45 -15.97 -13.33
CA LEU A 258 7.41 -14.71 -14.06
C LEU A 258 6.52 -14.85 -15.30
N ALA A 259 5.40 -14.11 -15.32
CA ALA A 259 4.42 -14.08 -16.42
C ALA A 259 4.68 -12.92 -17.37
N ALA A 260 4.92 -11.71 -16.82
CA ALA A 260 5.15 -10.53 -17.64
C ALA A 260 6.05 -9.51 -16.93
N GLN A 261 6.53 -8.53 -17.69
CA GLN A 261 7.30 -7.39 -17.21
C GLN A 261 7.07 -6.16 -18.08
N ASP A 262 7.34 -4.96 -17.56
CA ASP A 262 7.31 -3.76 -18.38
C ASP A 262 8.44 -3.73 -19.44
N ASN A 263 8.27 -2.85 -20.41
CA ASN A 263 9.27 -2.58 -21.44
C ASN A 263 9.44 -1.06 -21.66
N GLU A 264 9.25 -0.30 -20.56
CA GLU A 264 9.20 1.16 -20.62
C GLU A 264 10.57 1.81 -20.51
N ARG A 265 11.62 1.03 -20.20
CA ARG A 265 12.98 1.53 -19.98
C ARG A 265 12.98 2.68 -18.96
N ILE A 266 12.33 2.48 -17.83
CA ILE A 266 12.24 3.46 -16.75
C ILE A 266 13.63 3.68 -16.11
N GLY A 267 14.42 2.61 -15.98
CA GLY A 267 15.70 2.58 -15.30
C GLY A 267 16.62 3.78 -15.55
N PRO A 268 16.94 4.16 -16.81
CA PRO A 268 17.83 5.30 -17.08
C PRO A 268 17.33 6.64 -16.55
N ARG A 269 16.02 6.76 -16.26
CA ARG A 269 15.36 7.98 -15.77
C ARG A 269 15.07 7.95 -14.26
N ILE A 270 15.32 6.84 -13.56
CA ILE A 270 15.15 6.75 -12.10
C ILE A 270 16.16 7.71 -11.45
N PHE A 271 15.65 8.69 -10.70
CA PHE A 271 16.49 9.66 -10.02
C PHE A 271 17.12 9.11 -8.74
N HIS A 272 16.37 8.33 -7.96
CA HIS A 272 16.81 7.74 -6.70
C HIS A 272 16.37 6.28 -6.57
N ASN A 273 15.08 6.04 -6.37
CA ASN A 273 14.50 4.71 -6.17
C ASN A 273 13.09 4.61 -6.75
N THR A 274 12.54 3.40 -6.76
CA THR A 274 11.17 3.11 -7.18
C THR A 274 10.44 2.44 -6.03
N TRP A 275 9.56 3.19 -5.33
CA TRP A 275 8.84 2.72 -4.15
C TRP A 275 7.33 2.62 -4.33
N SER A 276 6.76 3.22 -5.36
CA SER A 276 5.33 3.22 -5.62
C SER A 276 4.82 1.78 -5.88
N SER A 277 3.78 1.38 -5.17
CA SER A 277 3.12 0.10 -5.42
C SER A 277 1.97 0.27 -6.40
N PRO A 278 1.69 -0.72 -7.26
CA PRO A 278 0.66 -0.60 -8.29
C PRO A 278 -0.76 -0.59 -7.73
N ALA A 279 -1.67 0.07 -8.45
CA ALA A 279 -3.11 0.08 -8.24
C ALA A 279 -3.84 -0.45 -9.49
N LEU A 280 -5.15 -0.70 -9.38
CA LEU A 280 -5.95 -1.20 -10.48
C LEU A 280 -7.33 -0.55 -10.50
N GLY A 281 -7.87 -0.36 -11.71
CA GLY A 281 -9.23 0.11 -11.91
C GLY A 281 -9.79 -0.29 -13.26
N ASP A 282 -11.12 -0.34 -13.34
CA ASP A 282 -11.81 -0.58 -14.60
C ASP A 282 -12.22 0.76 -15.24
N VAL A 283 -11.74 0.98 -16.46
CA VAL A 283 -11.98 2.20 -17.22
C VAL A 283 -12.64 1.83 -18.54
N ASN A 284 -13.92 2.13 -18.67
CA ASN A 284 -14.71 1.84 -19.89
C ASN A 284 -14.60 0.37 -20.36
N GLY A 285 -14.61 -0.58 -19.42
CA GLY A 285 -14.53 -2.02 -19.71
C GLY A 285 -13.11 -2.54 -19.96
N LEU A 286 -12.09 -1.71 -19.75
CA LEU A 286 -10.69 -2.11 -19.79
C LEU A 286 -10.11 -2.05 -18.39
N THR A 287 -9.63 -3.19 -17.89
CA THR A 287 -8.96 -3.26 -16.59
C THR A 287 -7.52 -2.77 -16.74
N LEU A 288 -7.16 -1.71 -16.01
CA LEU A 288 -5.86 -1.06 -16.07
C LEU A 288 -5.12 -1.18 -14.75
N VAL A 289 -3.81 -1.42 -14.84
CA VAL A 289 -2.85 -1.36 -13.74
C VAL A 289 -2.12 -0.02 -13.82
N PHE A 290 -2.23 0.79 -12.77
CA PHE A 290 -1.57 2.08 -12.65
C PHE A 290 -0.30 1.95 -11.82
N PHE A 291 0.79 2.54 -12.28
CA PHE A 291 2.10 2.46 -11.65
C PHE A 291 2.82 3.81 -11.63
N GLY A 292 3.31 4.21 -10.48
CA GLY A 292 4.12 5.42 -10.32
C GLY A 292 5.61 5.13 -10.51
N GLY A 293 6.21 5.71 -11.54
CA GLY A 293 7.63 5.52 -11.84
C GLY A 293 8.55 6.33 -10.93
N GLY A 294 9.76 5.79 -10.70
CA GLY A 294 10.87 6.52 -10.08
C GLY A 294 11.40 7.69 -10.95
N ASP A 295 10.86 7.85 -12.13
CA ASP A 295 11.13 8.91 -13.11
C ASP A 295 10.06 10.02 -13.14
N GLY A 296 9.09 10.00 -12.21
CA GLY A 296 8.03 10.99 -12.12
C GLY A 296 6.90 10.82 -13.14
N VAL A 297 6.83 9.69 -13.82
CA VAL A 297 5.79 9.35 -14.80
C VAL A 297 4.81 8.36 -14.18
N CYS A 298 3.51 8.60 -14.34
CA CYS A 298 2.47 7.64 -14.04
C CYS A 298 2.15 6.82 -15.29
N TYR A 299 2.21 5.51 -15.17
CA TYR A 299 1.98 4.55 -16.25
C TYR A 299 0.65 3.84 -16.07
N ALA A 300 -0.03 3.53 -17.18
CA ALA A 300 -1.16 2.63 -17.19
C ALA A 300 -0.89 1.47 -18.14
N PHE A 301 -1.01 0.25 -17.61
CA PHE A 301 -0.87 -0.98 -18.39
C PHE A 301 -2.21 -1.73 -18.45
N GLU A 302 -2.47 -2.43 -19.54
CA GLU A 302 -3.58 -3.39 -19.57
C GLU A 302 -3.28 -4.56 -18.64
N ALA A 303 -4.23 -4.90 -17.77
CA ALA A 303 -4.09 -6.04 -16.89
C ALA A 303 -4.09 -7.35 -17.67
N LEU A 304 -3.25 -8.32 -17.28
CA LEU A 304 -3.24 -9.64 -17.88
C LEU A 304 -4.55 -10.38 -17.62
N ARG A 305 -5.04 -11.11 -18.60
CA ARG A 305 -6.28 -11.90 -18.51
C ARG A 305 -6.03 -13.39 -18.34
N LEU A 306 -4.99 -13.90 -18.98
CA LEU A 306 -4.63 -15.32 -19.00
C LEU A 306 -3.14 -15.49 -18.70
N ALA A 307 -2.78 -16.49 -17.92
CA ALA A 307 -1.40 -16.87 -17.75
C ALA A 307 -0.87 -17.50 -19.04
N PRO A 308 0.32 -17.08 -19.53
CA PRO A 308 0.94 -17.78 -20.65
C PRO A 308 1.24 -19.21 -20.22
N SER A 309 0.66 -20.17 -20.94
CA SER A 309 0.80 -21.61 -20.62
C SER A 309 2.21 -22.12 -20.88
N SER A 310 2.93 -21.51 -21.80
CA SER A 310 4.34 -21.75 -22.12
C SER A 310 4.81 -20.64 -23.08
N GLY A 311 6.08 -20.23 -23.00
CA GLY A 311 6.62 -19.22 -23.93
C GLY A 311 7.51 -18.19 -23.22
N PRO A 312 7.99 -17.19 -23.96
CA PRO A 312 8.78 -16.09 -23.38
C PRO A 312 7.93 -15.24 -22.44
N VAL A 313 8.59 -14.56 -21.51
CA VAL A 313 7.96 -13.58 -20.60
C VAL A 313 7.28 -12.49 -21.44
N GLU A 314 6.00 -12.24 -21.16
CA GLU A 314 5.24 -11.22 -21.88
C GLU A 314 5.73 -9.81 -21.57
N LYS A 315 5.51 -8.88 -22.50
CA LYS A 315 5.68 -7.45 -22.25
C LYS A 315 4.32 -6.84 -21.91
N LEU A 316 4.23 -6.18 -20.77
CA LEU A 316 3.03 -5.46 -20.39
C LEU A 316 2.67 -4.44 -21.47
N ARG A 317 1.41 -4.49 -21.92
CA ARG A 317 0.90 -3.53 -22.89
C ARG A 317 0.65 -2.19 -22.21
N ASN A 318 1.48 -1.20 -22.53
CA ASN A 318 1.26 0.17 -22.08
C ASN A 318 0.06 0.79 -22.82
N ILE A 319 -0.83 1.46 -22.10
CA ILE A 319 -2.02 2.15 -22.61
C ILE A 319 -1.77 3.65 -22.69
N TRP A 320 -1.19 4.23 -21.62
CA TRP A 320 -0.77 5.63 -21.60
C TRP A 320 0.36 5.88 -20.58
N ARG A 321 1.07 6.99 -20.78
CA ARG A 321 2.10 7.52 -19.91
C ARG A 321 1.78 8.96 -19.62
N PHE A 322 1.66 9.31 -18.35
CA PHE A 322 1.39 10.68 -17.92
C PHE A 322 2.62 11.25 -17.20
N ASP A 323 3.21 12.30 -17.78
CA ASP A 323 4.29 13.05 -17.13
C ASP A 323 3.70 13.94 -16.03
N CYS A 324 3.94 13.57 -14.77
CA CYS A 324 3.42 14.31 -13.63
C CYS A 324 4.17 15.63 -13.37
N ASP A 325 5.36 15.81 -13.98
CA ASP A 325 6.15 17.04 -13.90
C ASP A 325 6.91 17.28 -15.21
N PRO A 326 6.24 17.84 -16.23
CA PRO A 326 6.84 18.02 -17.56
C PRO A 326 8.00 19.03 -17.60
N ASN A 327 8.16 19.84 -16.56
CA ASN A 327 9.26 20.80 -16.46
C ASN A 327 10.51 20.20 -15.82
N ALA A 328 10.43 18.99 -15.25
CA ALA A 328 11.56 18.32 -14.64
C ALA A 328 12.52 17.74 -15.71
N PRO A 329 13.84 17.77 -15.49
CA PRO A 329 14.79 17.12 -16.38
C PRO A 329 14.56 15.60 -16.45
N LYS A 330 14.64 15.02 -17.66
CA LYS A 330 14.44 13.59 -17.94
C LYS A 330 15.71 12.89 -18.47
N GLU A 331 16.75 13.65 -18.78
CA GLU A 331 18.03 13.15 -19.26
C GLU A 331 19.14 13.49 -18.29
N ASN A 332 20.18 12.63 -18.25
CA ASN A 332 21.32 12.80 -17.37
C ASN A 332 20.92 13.12 -15.91
N VAL A 333 19.89 12.44 -15.45
CA VAL A 333 19.15 12.78 -14.22
C VAL A 333 20.04 12.88 -12.98
N HIS A 334 21.13 12.11 -12.91
CA HIS A 334 22.00 12.03 -11.73
C HIS A 334 22.94 13.24 -11.58
N GLN A 335 23.09 14.09 -12.61
CA GLN A 335 23.82 15.36 -12.47
C GLN A 335 23.13 16.36 -11.53
N TYR A 336 21.81 16.14 -11.27
CA TYR A 336 20.99 16.98 -10.40
C TYR A 336 20.96 16.52 -8.93
N ILE A 337 21.72 15.51 -8.56
CA ILE A 337 21.82 15.06 -7.16
C ILE A 337 22.27 16.24 -6.28
N ARG A 338 21.50 16.49 -5.20
CA ARG A 338 21.63 17.63 -4.27
C ARG A 338 21.26 19.00 -4.86
N ASN A 339 20.75 19.07 -6.07
CA ASN A 339 20.23 20.33 -6.60
C ASN A 339 18.81 20.58 -6.06
N ARG A 340 18.69 21.55 -5.13
CA ARG A 340 17.41 21.87 -4.46
C ARG A 340 16.53 22.82 -5.28
N SER A 341 17.05 23.39 -6.35
CA SER A 341 16.29 24.31 -7.23
C SER A 341 15.72 23.59 -8.43
N GLU A 342 16.50 22.69 -9.01
CA GLU A 342 16.15 21.94 -10.22
C GLU A 342 16.57 20.48 -10.06
N SER A 343 15.66 19.56 -10.23
CA SER A 343 15.96 18.13 -10.27
C SER A 343 14.82 17.37 -10.93
N PRO A 344 15.03 16.11 -11.34
CA PRO A 344 13.94 15.20 -11.64
C PRO A 344 12.94 15.11 -10.50
N SER A 345 11.71 14.77 -10.84
CA SER A 345 10.67 14.35 -9.89
C SER A 345 10.56 12.83 -9.88
N ASN A 346 10.08 12.28 -8.77
CA ASN A 346 9.75 10.87 -8.64
C ASN A 346 8.38 10.69 -7.97
N ILE A 347 7.82 9.50 -8.07
CA ILE A 347 6.56 9.12 -7.42
C ILE A 347 6.88 8.07 -6.37
N LYS A 348 6.58 8.38 -5.10
CA LYS A 348 6.74 7.45 -3.96
C LYS A 348 5.41 6.95 -3.42
N SER A 349 4.34 7.73 -3.53
CA SER A 349 2.98 7.31 -3.19
C SER A 349 2.43 6.27 -4.17
N MET A 350 1.43 5.51 -3.75
CA MET A 350 0.68 4.66 -4.67
C MET A 350 -0.30 5.52 -5.49
N PRO A 351 -0.50 5.24 -6.80
CA PRO A 351 -1.63 5.78 -7.53
C PRO A 351 -2.95 5.31 -6.90
N VAL A 352 -3.92 6.20 -6.78
CA VAL A 352 -5.26 5.87 -6.29
C VAL A 352 -6.26 6.01 -7.42
N PHE A 353 -6.97 4.93 -7.74
CA PHE A 353 -8.05 4.98 -8.73
C PHE A 353 -9.39 5.31 -8.07
N TYR A 354 -10.07 6.35 -8.55
CA TYR A 354 -11.39 6.73 -8.07
C TYR A 354 -12.19 7.45 -9.16
N LYS A 355 -13.38 6.94 -9.48
CA LYS A 355 -14.32 7.53 -10.47
C LYS A 355 -13.66 7.88 -11.81
N ASN A 356 -13.03 6.92 -12.46
CA ASN A 356 -12.29 7.09 -13.71
C ASN A 356 -11.15 8.12 -13.68
N ARG A 357 -10.60 8.39 -12.50
CA ARG A 357 -9.45 9.27 -12.30
C ARG A 357 -8.37 8.56 -11.49
N VAL A 358 -7.13 8.96 -11.73
CA VAL A 358 -5.97 8.53 -10.95
C VAL A 358 -5.45 9.74 -10.17
N TYR A 359 -5.28 9.55 -8.86
CA TYR A 359 -4.71 10.57 -7.97
C TYR A 359 -3.34 10.08 -7.51
N VAL A 360 -2.33 10.94 -7.63
CA VAL A 360 -0.94 10.58 -7.30
C VAL A 360 -0.17 11.80 -6.83
N THR A 361 0.72 11.62 -5.85
CA THR A 361 1.68 12.66 -5.48
C THR A 361 2.99 12.49 -6.23
N VAL A 362 3.58 13.59 -6.65
CA VAL A 362 4.87 13.63 -7.37
C VAL A 362 5.68 14.82 -6.89
N GLY A 363 6.99 14.70 -6.87
CA GLY A 363 7.86 15.81 -6.51
C GLY A 363 9.33 15.47 -6.53
N GLY A 364 10.16 16.45 -6.24
CA GLY A 364 11.59 16.24 -6.08
C GLY A 364 11.87 15.32 -4.89
N ASP A 365 12.92 14.54 -4.98
CA ASP A 365 13.31 13.63 -3.91
C ASP A 365 13.60 14.37 -2.60
N ILE A 366 13.08 13.86 -1.49
CA ILE A 366 13.18 14.51 -0.17
C ILE A 366 14.64 14.72 0.29
N TRP A 367 15.52 13.80 -0.05
CA TRP A 367 16.94 13.86 0.37
C TRP A 367 17.83 14.54 -0.67
N TRP A 368 17.57 14.31 -1.96
CA TRP A 368 18.49 14.60 -3.04
C TRP A 368 18.00 15.62 -4.06
N GLY A 369 16.68 15.90 -4.11
CA GLY A 369 16.07 16.71 -5.16
C GLY A 369 15.51 18.05 -4.70
N LYS A 370 14.79 18.71 -5.60
CA LYS A 370 14.07 19.97 -5.39
C LYS A 370 12.94 19.81 -4.37
N ASN A 371 12.48 20.94 -3.81
CA ASN A 371 11.38 20.91 -2.83
C ASN A 371 9.97 20.90 -3.46
N GLN A 372 9.85 21.26 -4.75
CA GLN A 372 8.56 21.32 -5.43
C GLN A 372 7.91 19.95 -5.53
N ALA A 373 6.63 19.91 -5.19
CA ALA A 373 5.82 18.72 -5.25
C ALA A 373 4.34 19.06 -5.52
N TRP A 374 3.58 18.07 -6.01
CA TRP A 374 2.17 18.23 -6.36
C TRP A 374 1.37 16.98 -6.04
N LEU A 375 0.08 17.19 -5.75
CA LEU A 375 -0.96 16.19 -5.91
C LEU A 375 -1.57 16.39 -7.30
N LYS A 376 -1.58 15.33 -8.10
CA LYS A 376 -2.15 15.31 -9.47
C LYS A 376 -3.43 14.51 -9.51
N CYS A 377 -4.40 15.00 -10.28
CA CYS A 377 -5.58 14.24 -10.71
C CYS A 377 -5.50 14.07 -12.22
N ILE A 378 -5.53 12.82 -12.66
CA ILE A 378 -5.32 12.40 -14.05
C ILE A 378 -6.60 11.71 -14.53
N ASP A 379 -7.07 12.02 -15.73
CA ASP A 379 -8.12 11.25 -16.40
C ASP A 379 -7.56 9.86 -16.75
N ALA A 380 -8.18 8.82 -16.19
CA ALA A 380 -7.75 7.44 -16.44
C ALA A 380 -8.18 6.92 -17.81
N THR A 381 -9.02 7.65 -18.53
CA THR A 381 -9.55 7.23 -19.84
C THR A 381 -8.42 7.12 -20.86
N PRO A 382 -8.31 5.99 -21.60
CA PRO A 382 -7.31 5.86 -22.64
C PRO A 382 -7.46 6.99 -23.66
N VAL A 383 -6.41 7.78 -23.84
CA VAL A 383 -6.37 8.82 -24.87
C VAL A 383 -6.63 8.17 -26.22
N SER A 384 -7.43 8.82 -27.08
CA SER A 384 -8.00 8.26 -28.30
C SER A 384 -6.98 7.54 -29.20
N VAL A 385 -7.46 6.66 -30.07
CA VAL A 385 -6.70 5.90 -31.11
C VAL A 385 -5.70 6.78 -31.90
N PHE A 386 -5.85 8.10 -31.89
CA PHE A 386 -4.97 9.06 -32.54
C PHE A 386 -3.58 9.13 -31.88
N ASP A 387 -3.50 9.07 -30.54
CA ASP A 387 -2.22 9.08 -29.81
C ASP A 387 -1.45 7.75 -29.95
N ARG A 388 -2.15 6.65 -30.21
CA ARG A 388 -1.51 5.35 -30.47
C ARG A 388 -0.63 5.34 -31.71
N ARG A 389 -0.90 6.21 -32.69
CA ARG A 389 -0.10 6.34 -33.93
C ARG A 389 1.21 7.12 -33.73
N HIS A 390 1.34 7.85 -32.63
CA HIS A 390 2.52 8.68 -32.35
C HIS A 390 3.53 7.99 -31.40
N GLY A 391 3.51 6.67 -31.32
CA GLY A 391 4.53 5.90 -30.59
C GLY A 391 4.45 5.99 -29.06
N GLY A 392 3.30 6.44 -28.52
CA GLY A 392 3.08 6.47 -27.07
C GLY A 392 4.02 7.41 -26.34
N ASN A 393 4.17 8.66 -26.82
CA ASN A 393 4.97 9.67 -26.14
C ASN A 393 4.46 9.91 -24.71
N ILE A 394 5.39 10.21 -23.81
CA ILE A 394 5.07 10.70 -22.46
C ILE A 394 4.41 12.06 -22.63
N THR A 395 3.20 12.25 -22.07
CA THR A 395 2.41 13.47 -22.20
C THR A 395 1.72 13.82 -20.88
N ASN A 396 1.31 15.06 -20.72
CA ASN A 396 0.47 15.53 -19.60
C ASN A 396 -0.95 15.93 -20.04
N SER A 397 -1.37 15.52 -21.24
CA SER A 397 -2.68 15.91 -21.78
C SER A 397 -3.90 15.39 -20.99
N GLY A 398 -3.71 14.38 -20.14
CA GLY A 398 -4.74 13.86 -19.24
C GLY A 398 -4.86 14.57 -17.89
N GLU A 399 -4.15 15.68 -17.65
CA GLU A 399 -4.27 16.41 -16.38
C GLU A 399 -5.68 17.01 -16.22
N VAL A 400 -6.38 16.60 -15.15
CA VAL A 400 -7.66 17.22 -14.76
C VAL A 400 -7.40 18.44 -13.91
N TRP A 401 -6.54 18.31 -12.91
CA TRP A 401 -6.06 19.40 -12.07
C TRP A 401 -4.75 19.03 -11.36
N SER A 402 -4.08 20.04 -10.86
CA SER A 402 -2.83 19.96 -10.10
C SER A 402 -2.93 20.83 -8.87
N TYR A 403 -2.52 20.32 -7.71
CA TYR A 403 -2.49 21.05 -6.44
C TYR A 403 -1.07 21.04 -5.87
N PRO A 404 -0.45 22.20 -5.57
CA PRO A 404 0.89 22.25 -5.03
C PRO A 404 0.94 21.75 -3.58
N LEU A 405 1.97 20.97 -3.26
CA LEU A 405 2.35 20.57 -1.92
C LEU A 405 3.58 21.37 -1.48
N GLU A 406 3.79 21.51 -0.18
CA GLU A 406 4.96 22.25 0.34
C GLU A 406 6.27 21.48 0.20
N GLN A 407 6.19 20.15 0.14
CA GLN A 407 7.33 19.26 -0.07
C GLN A 407 6.86 17.93 -0.66
N HIS A 408 7.81 17.08 -1.07
CA HIS A 408 7.55 15.71 -1.52
C HIS A 408 6.64 14.95 -0.56
N SER A 409 5.86 14.03 -1.10
CA SER A 409 4.93 13.21 -0.31
C SER A 409 5.15 11.73 -0.56
N CYS A 410 5.30 10.96 0.51
CA CYS A 410 5.20 9.51 0.51
C CYS A 410 3.76 9.04 0.79
N SER A 411 2.89 9.94 1.24
CA SER A 411 1.51 9.67 1.58
C SER A 411 0.67 9.39 0.34
N THR A 412 0.02 8.23 0.32
CA THR A 412 -1.00 7.89 -0.66
C THR A 412 -2.30 8.61 -0.30
N PRO A 413 -2.97 9.27 -1.25
CA PRO A 413 -4.20 10.01 -0.96
C PRO A 413 -5.33 9.13 -0.44
N SER A 414 -6.18 9.67 0.45
CA SER A 414 -7.48 9.11 0.81
C SER A 414 -8.59 9.98 0.22
N ILE A 415 -9.48 9.36 -0.56
CA ILE A 415 -10.57 10.05 -1.24
C ILE A 415 -11.89 9.60 -0.62
N TYR A 416 -12.52 10.51 0.10
CA TYR A 416 -13.69 10.22 0.92
C TYR A 416 -14.74 11.34 0.77
N ASN A 417 -15.96 10.97 0.36
CA ASN A 417 -17.10 11.91 0.20
C ASN A 417 -16.79 13.17 -0.63
N GLY A 418 -16.05 13.02 -1.75
CA GLY A 418 -15.68 14.10 -2.64
C GLY A 418 -14.55 15.00 -2.13
N LEU A 419 -13.87 14.60 -1.07
CA LEU A 419 -12.68 15.24 -0.52
C LEU A 419 -11.45 14.34 -0.71
N VAL A 420 -10.30 14.93 -0.97
CA VAL A 420 -9.01 14.27 -0.95
C VAL A 420 -8.22 14.73 0.26
N PHE A 421 -7.77 13.79 1.07
CA PHE A 421 -6.84 14.04 2.15
C PHE A 421 -5.49 13.45 1.80
N VAL A 422 -4.43 14.23 2.00
CA VAL A 422 -3.05 13.81 1.73
C VAL A 422 -2.12 14.55 2.67
N ALA A 423 -0.98 13.95 2.99
CA ALA A 423 0.04 14.60 3.80
C ALA A 423 1.35 14.74 3.01
N ASP A 424 2.20 15.69 3.40
CA ASP A 424 3.53 15.85 2.83
C ASP A 424 4.65 15.72 3.88
N CYS A 425 5.87 15.59 3.41
CA CYS A 425 7.05 15.44 4.28
C CYS A 425 7.44 16.74 5.03
N LYS A 426 6.79 17.88 4.72
CA LYS A 426 6.89 19.11 5.52
C LYS A 426 6.02 19.04 6.78
N GLY A 427 5.15 18.03 6.85
CA GLY A 427 4.22 17.82 7.97
C GLY A 427 2.90 18.55 7.81
N LEU A 428 2.50 18.88 6.59
CA LEU A 428 1.16 19.41 6.34
C LEU A 428 0.20 18.28 5.97
N VAL A 429 -0.98 18.34 6.56
CA VAL A 429 -2.16 17.58 6.12
C VAL A 429 -3.03 18.52 5.30
N HIS A 430 -3.39 18.11 4.11
CA HIS A 430 -4.17 18.88 3.15
C HIS A 430 -5.54 18.26 2.95
N CYS A 431 -6.57 19.10 2.80
CA CYS A 431 -7.91 18.72 2.35
C CYS A 431 -8.26 19.53 1.11
N VAL A 432 -8.49 18.86 0.00
CA VAL A 432 -8.88 19.49 -1.26
C VAL A 432 -10.12 18.83 -1.85
N ASP A 433 -10.82 19.55 -2.72
CA ASP A 433 -11.95 19.04 -3.48
C ASP A 433 -11.49 17.99 -4.50
N ALA A 434 -12.10 16.82 -4.52
CA ALA A 434 -11.69 15.72 -5.39
C ALA A 434 -11.94 16.00 -6.88
N ASP A 435 -12.95 16.80 -7.21
CA ASP A 435 -13.29 17.08 -8.60
C ASP A 435 -12.49 18.24 -9.20
N THR A 436 -12.11 19.23 -8.38
CA THR A 436 -11.53 20.49 -8.86
C THR A 436 -10.12 20.78 -8.35
N GLY A 437 -9.64 20.06 -7.34
CA GLY A 437 -8.36 20.35 -6.67
C GLY A 437 -8.37 21.62 -5.81
N ARG A 438 -9.53 22.28 -5.63
CA ARG A 438 -9.65 23.48 -4.80
C ARG A 438 -9.32 23.14 -3.33
N PRO A 439 -8.38 23.87 -2.68
CA PRO A 439 -8.08 23.65 -1.27
C PRO A 439 -9.24 24.11 -0.37
N TYR A 440 -9.51 23.31 0.66
CA TYR A 440 -10.40 23.70 1.75
C TYR A 440 -9.60 24.13 2.97
N TRP A 441 -8.64 23.29 3.39
CA TRP A 441 -7.78 23.62 4.52
C TRP A 441 -6.45 22.85 4.47
N THR A 442 -5.50 23.38 5.23
CA THR A 442 -4.25 22.70 5.59
C THR A 442 -4.06 22.71 7.11
N HIS A 443 -3.33 21.75 7.64
CA HIS A 443 -2.96 21.68 9.05
C HIS A 443 -1.48 21.33 9.18
N GLN A 444 -0.72 22.21 9.84
CA GLN A 444 0.70 21.99 10.14
C GLN A 444 0.83 21.19 11.43
N THR A 445 1.48 20.01 11.36
CA THR A 445 1.75 19.14 12.51
C THR A 445 3.10 19.42 13.16
N ASN A 446 3.96 20.23 12.50
CA ASN A 446 5.35 20.52 12.90
C ASN A 446 6.29 19.31 12.94
N ARG A 447 5.89 18.18 12.37
CA ARG A 447 6.67 16.95 12.24
C ARG A 447 6.43 16.33 10.87
N GLU A 448 7.44 15.71 10.29
CA GLU A 448 7.31 14.99 9.02
C GLU A 448 6.21 13.93 9.07
N ILE A 449 5.54 13.71 7.94
CA ILE A 449 4.56 12.65 7.76
C ILE A 449 5.00 11.78 6.59
N TRP A 450 5.21 10.49 6.84
CA TRP A 450 5.55 9.50 5.82
C TRP A 450 4.40 8.54 5.54
N GLY A 451 3.64 8.19 6.57
CA GLY A 451 2.43 7.38 6.44
C GLY A 451 1.33 8.09 5.66
N SER A 452 0.41 7.31 5.13
CA SER A 452 -0.78 7.86 4.47
C SER A 452 -1.84 8.26 5.48
N THR A 453 -2.74 9.17 5.08
CA THR A 453 -3.99 9.42 5.80
C THR A 453 -4.93 8.23 5.62
N LEU A 454 -5.71 7.87 6.65
CA LEU A 454 -6.85 6.96 6.56
C LEU A 454 -8.13 7.76 6.76
N ALA A 455 -9.07 7.69 5.81
CA ALA A 455 -10.39 8.29 5.98
C ALA A 455 -11.44 7.18 6.23
N ALA A 456 -12.09 7.23 7.39
CA ALA A 456 -13.12 6.28 7.80
C ALA A 456 -14.06 6.91 8.84
N ASP A 457 -15.31 6.49 8.87
CA ASP A 457 -16.29 6.89 9.90
C ASP A 457 -16.41 8.42 10.09
N GLY A 458 -16.36 9.17 8.99
CA GLY A 458 -16.38 10.64 9.04
C GLY A 458 -15.13 11.29 9.64
N LYS A 459 -14.05 10.56 9.79
CA LYS A 459 -12.78 10.97 10.41
C LYS A 459 -11.60 10.75 9.46
N VAL A 460 -10.52 11.48 9.69
CA VAL A 460 -9.21 11.29 9.03
C VAL A 460 -8.16 11.07 10.11
N TYR A 461 -7.45 9.96 9.99
CA TYR A 461 -6.41 9.53 10.93
C TYR A 461 -5.05 9.65 10.27
N VAL A 462 -4.07 10.20 10.98
CA VAL A 462 -2.68 10.30 10.49
C VAL A 462 -1.70 10.39 11.65
N GLY A 463 -0.60 9.67 11.53
CA GLY A 463 0.51 9.74 12.48
C GLY A 463 1.70 10.49 11.90
N THR A 464 2.56 11.01 12.78
CA THR A 464 3.75 11.78 12.41
C THR A 464 5.05 11.08 12.80
N ARG A 465 6.15 11.49 12.20
CA ARG A 465 7.51 11.08 12.58
C ARG A 465 7.94 11.61 13.94
N GLY A 466 7.14 12.49 14.57
CA GLY A 466 7.32 12.96 15.94
C GLY A 466 6.65 12.10 17.00
N GLY A 467 5.77 11.18 16.60
CA GLY A 467 4.97 10.38 17.53
C GLY A 467 3.59 10.97 17.82
N ASP A 468 3.24 12.10 17.23
CA ASP A 468 1.88 12.64 17.34
C ASP A 468 0.94 11.90 16.40
N PHE A 469 -0.26 11.60 16.88
CA PHE A 469 -1.34 10.98 16.11
C PHE A 469 -2.56 11.89 16.12
N PHE A 470 -2.97 12.34 14.93
CA PHE A 470 -4.07 13.28 14.76
C PHE A 470 -5.33 12.58 14.27
N VAL A 471 -6.47 13.03 14.78
CA VAL A 471 -7.80 12.69 14.28
C VAL A 471 -8.50 13.99 13.87
N PHE A 472 -8.88 14.08 12.59
CA PHE A 472 -9.63 15.22 12.04
C PHE A 472 -11.04 14.78 11.66
N ALA A 473 -11.97 15.74 11.59
CA ALA A 473 -13.22 15.50 10.89
C ALA A 473 -12.97 15.44 9.37
N ALA A 474 -13.54 14.44 8.70
CA ALA A 474 -13.51 14.33 7.24
C ALA A 474 -14.51 15.30 6.60
N SER A 475 -14.26 16.60 6.69
CA SER A 475 -15.16 17.68 6.26
C SER A 475 -14.41 18.83 5.57
N ARG A 476 -15.19 19.70 4.88
CA ARG A 476 -14.66 20.92 4.27
C ARG A 476 -14.21 21.94 5.31
N ASP A 477 -14.78 21.90 6.49
CA ASP A 477 -14.39 22.77 7.60
C ASP A 477 -13.33 22.06 8.45
N LYS A 478 -12.20 22.75 8.66
CA LYS A 478 -11.09 22.22 9.46
C LYS A 478 -11.50 22.03 10.92
N ARG A 479 -11.48 20.79 11.38
CA ARG A 479 -11.69 20.47 12.80
C ARG A 479 -10.76 19.36 13.25
N VAL A 480 -9.83 19.67 14.15
CA VAL A 480 -9.05 18.68 14.89
C VAL A 480 -9.94 18.11 15.98
N ILE A 481 -10.18 16.81 15.97
CA ILE A 481 -10.98 16.09 16.97
C ILE A 481 -10.09 15.78 18.16
N SER A 482 -8.89 15.19 17.89
CA SER A 482 -7.91 14.90 18.93
C SER A 482 -6.49 14.89 18.39
N SER A 483 -5.54 15.07 19.30
CA SER A 483 -4.10 14.86 19.10
C SER A 483 -3.62 14.00 20.25
N ILE A 484 -2.98 12.87 19.94
CA ILE A 484 -2.57 11.84 20.90
C ILE A 484 -1.06 11.65 20.77
N GLU A 485 -0.33 11.61 21.88
CA GLU A 485 1.09 11.29 21.90
C GLU A 485 1.28 9.77 22.00
N LEU A 486 2.04 9.21 21.04
CA LEU A 486 2.42 7.80 21.00
C LEU A 486 3.82 7.59 21.57
N ASP A 487 4.20 6.33 21.80
CA ASP A 487 5.50 5.95 22.35
C ASP A 487 6.69 6.28 21.45
N SER A 488 6.47 6.38 20.16
CA SER A 488 7.50 6.66 19.15
C SER A 488 6.92 7.11 17.82
N SER A 489 7.79 7.47 16.88
CA SER A 489 7.43 7.87 15.50
C SER A 489 6.52 6.88 14.81
N THR A 490 5.63 7.37 13.94
CA THR A 490 4.89 6.55 12.97
C THR A 490 5.40 6.81 11.55
N ALA A 491 5.58 5.75 10.78
CA ALA A 491 5.89 5.82 9.36
C ALA A 491 4.89 5.00 8.52
N SER A 492 4.08 4.17 9.17
CA SER A 492 3.03 3.35 8.55
C SER A 492 1.69 4.08 8.46
N THR A 493 0.81 3.57 7.62
CA THR A 493 -0.58 4.05 7.48
C THR A 493 -1.44 3.42 8.58
N PRO A 494 -2.33 4.17 9.26
CA PRO A 494 -3.36 3.57 10.12
C PRO A 494 -4.31 2.69 9.30
N VAL A 495 -4.84 1.63 9.91
CA VAL A 495 -5.75 0.69 9.24
C VAL A 495 -6.99 0.47 10.11
N ALA A 496 -8.17 0.47 9.51
CA ALA A 496 -9.41 0.14 10.19
C ALA A 496 -10.00 -1.14 9.60
N ALA A 497 -10.21 -2.14 10.43
CA ALA A 497 -10.78 -3.44 10.08
C ALA A 497 -11.47 -4.06 11.29
N ASN A 498 -12.58 -4.75 11.08
CA ASN A 498 -13.30 -5.54 12.10
C ASN A 498 -13.66 -4.73 13.37
N GLY A 499 -14.02 -3.44 13.17
CA GLY A 499 -14.37 -2.51 14.26
C GLY A 499 -13.17 -2.06 15.12
N VAL A 500 -11.95 -2.20 14.62
CA VAL A 500 -10.69 -1.87 15.31
C VAL A 500 -9.84 -0.95 14.44
N LEU A 501 -9.25 0.07 15.04
CA LEU A 501 -8.24 0.92 14.43
C LEU A 501 -6.85 0.42 14.84
N TYR A 502 -6.03 0.05 13.87
CA TYR A 502 -4.66 -0.42 14.06
C TYR A 502 -3.67 0.69 13.73
N ILE A 503 -2.74 0.96 14.66
CA ILE A 503 -1.74 2.03 14.55
C ILE A 503 -0.38 1.43 14.89
N ALA A 504 0.53 1.41 13.90
CA ALA A 504 1.90 0.99 14.15
C ALA A 504 2.81 2.21 14.32
N THR A 505 3.55 2.22 15.43
CA THR A 505 4.73 3.06 15.61
C THR A 505 5.98 2.30 15.17
N LEU A 506 7.15 2.89 15.23
CA LEU A 506 8.39 2.16 14.97
C LEU A 506 8.58 0.95 15.91
N LYS A 507 7.98 0.98 17.11
CA LYS A 507 8.25 0.01 18.18
C LYS A 507 7.05 -0.81 18.62
N LYS A 508 5.83 -0.36 18.39
CA LYS A 508 4.60 -1.00 18.88
C LYS A 508 3.49 -1.00 17.86
N LEU A 509 2.63 -2.00 17.95
CA LEU A 509 1.34 -2.05 17.27
C LEU A 509 0.23 -1.89 18.30
N TYR A 510 -0.60 -0.87 18.11
CA TYR A 510 -1.80 -0.60 18.90
C TYR A 510 -3.04 -1.09 18.16
N ALA A 511 -3.88 -1.86 18.81
CA ALA A 511 -5.25 -2.11 18.41
C ALA A 511 -6.18 -1.26 19.28
N VAL A 512 -6.89 -0.35 18.68
CA VAL A 512 -7.70 0.67 19.34
C VAL A 512 -9.16 0.46 19.00
N LYS A 513 -10.02 0.41 20.02
CA LYS A 513 -11.46 0.18 19.86
C LYS A 513 -12.22 0.95 20.93
N ASN A 514 -13.39 1.50 20.57
CA ASN A 514 -14.25 2.10 21.58
C ASN A 514 -14.58 1.07 22.68
N SER A 515 -14.43 1.47 23.94
CA SER A 515 -14.91 0.66 25.07
C SER A 515 -16.42 0.48 24.93
N ALA A 516 -16.91 -0.74 25.16
CA ALA A 516 -18.36 -0.97 25.21
C ALA A 516 -18.98 0.01 26.23
N LYS A 517 -20.03 0.74 25.77
CA LYS A 517 -20.78 1.67 26.63
C LYS A 517 -21.56 0.92 27.69
#